data_28cfcb50538f23355267bcad4949d412
#
_entry.id   28cfcb50538f23355267bcad4949d412
#
_cell.length_a   1.000
_cell.length_b   1.000
_cell.length_c   1.000
_cell.angle_alpha   90.00
_cell.angle_beta   90.00
_cell.angle_gamma   90.00
#
_symmetry.space_group_name_H-M   'P 1'
#
loop_
_entity.id
_entity.type
_entity.pdbx_description
1 polymer ?
#
loop_
_entity_poly.entity_id
_entity_poly.type
_entity_poly.pdbx_seq_one_letter_code
_entity_poly.pdbx_strand_id
1 'polypeptide(L)'
;MRTQSINRSLCCVILVLAIYDVFKLATAKCESGEVDMYQYPESPFPINKTITFKEPFSATPSVMYGITMIDINYAENKRARIKLLGSNETEFTVWMGTMHDTKLFGLGMRWMACD
;
A
#
# COMPACT_ATOMS: atom_id res chain seq x y z
N MET A 1 -3.04 -13.53 55.89
CA MET A 1 -2.98 -14.49 54.79
C MET A 1 -3.96 -14.25 53.66
N ARG A 2 -5.14 -13.68 53.89
CA ARG A 2 -6.11 -13.37 52.83
C ARG A 2 -5.67 -12.23 51.87
N THR A 3 -4.88 -11.25 52.31
CA THR A 3 -4.37 -10.14 51.50
C THR A 3 -3.32 -10.53 50.46
N GLN A 4 -2.52 -11.60 50.72
CA GLN A 4 -1.50 -12.07 49.76
C GLN A 4 -2.10 -12.82 48.54
N SER A 5 -3.22 -13.51 48.73
CA SER A 5 -3.94 -14.20 47.67
C SER A 5 -4.58 -13.26 46.65
N ILE A 6 -5.13 -12.15 47.11
CA ILE A 6 -5.77 -11.12 46.24
C ILE A 6 -4.71 -10.40 45.42
N ASN A 7 -3.55 -10.08 45.99
CA ASN A 7 -2.47 -9.39 45.26
C ASN A 7 -1.85 -10.26 44.15
N ARG A 8 -1.76 -11.57 44.35
CA ARG A 8 -1.27 -12.47 43.32
C ARG A 8 -2.23 -12.57 42.12
N SER A 9 -3.52 -12.66 42.38
CA SER A 9 -4.53 -12.74 41.34
C SER A 9 -4.57 -11.44 40.52
N LEU A 10 -4.49 -10.29 41.18
CA LEU A 10 -4.47 -8.98 40.53
C LEU A 10 -3.21 -8.81 39.67
N CYS A 11 -2.05 -9.26 40.14
CA CYS A 11 -0.79 -9.20 39.40
C CYS A 11 -0.84 -10.05 38.11
N CYS A 12 -1.46 -11.23 38.14
CA CYS A 12 -1.65 -12.08 36.97
C CYS A 12 -2.57 -11.45 35.92
N VAL A 13 -3.66 -10.78 36.35
CA VAL A 13 -4.59 -10.09 35.47
C VAL A 13 -3.90 -8.90 34.78
N ILE A 14 -3.12 -8.12 35.48
CA ILE A 14 -2.37 -6.97 34.91
C ILE A 14 -1.34 -7.47 33.90
N LEU A 15 -0.63 -8.57 34.17
CA LEU A 15 0.34 -9.18 33.25
C LEU A 15 -0.33 -9.69 31.96
N VAL A 16 -1.48 -10.33 32.05
CA VAL A 16 -2.24 -10.80 30.89
C VAL A 16 -2.72 -9.63 30.03
N LEU A 17 -3.21 -8.55 30.62
CA LEU A 17 -3.63 -7.35 29.89
C LEU A 17 -2.43 -6.67 29.21
N ALA A 18 -1.28 -6.56 29.87
CA ALA A 18 -0.08 -5.98 29.27
C ALA A 18 0.45 -6.80 28.10
N ILE A 19 0.43 -8.15 28.18
CA ILE A 19 0.79 -9.04 27.07
C ILE A 19 -0.18 -8.90 25.91
N TYR A 20 -1.47 -8.77 26.19
CA TYR A 20 -2.50 -8.58 25.16
C TYR A 20 -2.29 -7.26 24.37
N ASP A 21 -1.99 -6.17 25.05
CA ASP A 21 -1.73 -4.87 24.42
C ASP A 21 -0.44 -4.91 23.57
N VAL A 22 0.62 -5.56 24.04
CA VAL A 22 1.85 -5.76 23.28
C VAL A 22 1.60 -6.62 22.03
N PHE A 23 0.79 -7.66 22.12
CA PHE A 23 0.41 -8.49 20.99
C PHE A 23 -0.40 -7.72 19.95
N LYS A 24 -1.30 -6.83 20.38
CA LYS A 24 -2.12 -6.00 19.52
C LYS A 24 -1.29 -4.95 18.76
N LEU A 25 -0.23 -4.42 19.38
CA LEU A 25 0.71 -3.47 18.78
C LEU A 25 1.70 -4.14 17.80
N ALA A 26 1.92 -5.46 17.93
CA ALA A 26 2.85 -6.20 17.10
C ALA A 26 2.22 -6.76 15.80
N THR A 27 0.89 -6.63 15.60
CA THR A 27 0.21 -7.08 14.38
C THR A 27 0.36 -6.03 13.29
N ALA A 28 1.22 -6.30 12.30
CA ALA A 28 1.34 -5.49 11.09
C ALA A 28 0.04 -5.55 10.29
N LYS A 29 -0.42 -4.40 9.84
CA LYS A 29 -1.56 -4.29 8.94
C LYS A 29 -1.07 -4.05 7.53
N CYS A 30 -1.57 -4.84 6.57
CA CYS A 30 -1.30 -4.66 5.16
C CYS A 30 -2.60 -4.59 4.37
N GLU A 31 -2.58 -3.79 3.32
CA GLU A 31 -3.63 -3.77 2.30
C GLU A 31 -2.96 -3.89 0.93
N SER A 32 -3.61 -4.56 -0.02
CA SER A 32 -3.10 -4.72 -1.37
C SER A 32 -4.18 -4.51 -2.41
N GLY A 33 -3.79 -4.22 -3.63
CA GLY A 33 -4.73 -4.02 -4.72
C GLY A 33 -4.06 -3.97 -6.09
N GLU A 34 -4.87 -3.72 -7.09
CA GLU A 34 -4.46 -3.61 -8.49
C GLU A 34 -5.00 -2.32 -9.09
N VAL A 35 -4.24 -1.74 -10.02
CA VAL A 35 -4.67 -0.61 -10.85
C VAL A 35 -4.26 -0.90 -12.28
N ASP A 36 -5.24 -0.90 -13.18
CA ASP A 36 -5.02 -1.06 -14.60
C ASP A 36 -5.60 0.14 -15.35
N MET A 37 -4.79 0.74 -16.23
CA MET A 37 -5.22 1.81 -17.11
C MET A 37 -4.95 1.40 -18.55
N TYR A 38 -5.97 1.49 -19.40
CA TYR A 38 -5.87 1.14 -20.80
C TYR A 38 -6.75 2.04 -21.65
N GLN A 39 -6.19 2.53 -22.74
CA GLN A 39 -6.92 3.26 -23.76
C GLN A 39 -6.23 3.10 -25.12
N TYR A 40 -7.01 2.84 -26.16
CA TYR A 40 -6.54 2.70 -27.53
C TYR A 40 -7.56 3.36 -28.47
N PRO A 41 -7.15 4.06 -29.53
CA PRO A 41 -5.79 4.25 -30.06
C PRO A 41 -5.01 5.42 -29.46
N GLU A 42 -5.61 6.19 -28.56
CA GLU A 42 -4.94 7.31 -27.91
C GLU A 42 -4.40 6.93 -26.54
N SER A 43 -3.13 7.31 -26.29
CA SER A 43 -2.51 7.06 -24.99
C SER A 43 -3.16 7.90 -23.89
N PRO A 44 -3.59 7.29 -22.76
CA PRO A 44 -4.08 8.07 -21.62
C PRO A 44 -2.95 8.66 -20.77
N PHE A 45 -1.70 8.31 -21.05
CA PHE A 45 -0.54 8.65 -20.23
C PHE A 45 0.18 9.91 -20.69
N PRO A 46 0.86 10.68 -19.80
CA PRO A 46 1.01 10.37 -18.37
C PRO A 46 -0.23 10.72 -17.54
N ILE A 47 -0.41 10.01 -16.43
CA ILE A 47 -1.50 10.28 -15.49
C ILE A 47 -1.00 10.20 -14.05
N ASN A 48 -1.67 10.93 -13.17
CA ASN A 48 -1.56 10.73 -11.72
C ASN A 48 -2.77 9.91 -11.24
N LYS A 49 -2.52 8.88 -10.47
CA LYS A 49 -3.57 8.02 -9.90
C LYS A 49 -3.46 8.01 -8.39
N THR A 50 -4.54 8.39 -7.72
CA THR A 50 -4.64 8.32 -6.26
C THR A 50 -5.44 7.09 -5.87
N ILE A 51 -4.88 6.30 -4.97
CA ILE A 51 -5.49 5.09 -4.42
C ILE A 51 -5.80 5.33 -2.96
N THR A 52 -7.09 5.25 -2.60
CA THR A 52 -7.55 5.40 -1.22
C THR A 52 -7.63 4.03 -0.56
N PHE A 53 -7.04 3.90 0.63
CA PHE A 53 -7.12 2.66 1.41
C PHE A 53 -8.55 2.42 1.88
N LYS A 54 -8.94 1.15 1.98
CA LYS A 54 -10.25 0.77 2.52
C LYS A 54 -10.40 1.19 3.97
N GLU A 55 -9.32 1.05 4.74
CA GLU A 55 -9.24 1.50 6.11
C GLU A 55 -7.98 2.31 6.32
N PRO A 56 -8.04 3.46 7.01
CA PRO A 56 -6.85 4.24 7.32
C PRO A 56 -5.83 3.46 8.14
N PHE A 57 -4.55 3.69 7.87
CA PHE A 57 -3.46 3.20 8.71
C PHE A 57 -3.26 4.13 9.91
N SER A 58 -2.71 3.60 10.99
CA SER A 58 -2.39 4.41 12.19
C SER A 58 -1.18 5.32 11.98
N ALA A 59 -0.32 4.98 11.03
CA ALA A 59 0.84 5.77 10.61
C ALA A 59 0.99 5.62 9.10
N THR A 60 1.80 6.48 8.48
CA THR A 60 2.07 6.38 7.05
C THR A 60 2.66 5.02 6.70
N PRO A 61 1.99 4.22 5.85
CA PRO A 61 2.47 2.90 5.50
C PRO A 61 3.64 2.97 4.50
N SER A 62 4.42 1.89 4.45
CA SER A 62 5.35 1.65 3.35
C SER A 62 4.58 1.07 2.17
N VAL A 63 4.75 1.64 1.00
CA VAL A 63 4.06 1.21 -0.22
C VAL A 63 5.07 0.54 -1.16
N MET A 64 4.78 -0.70 -1.53
CA MET A 64 5.51 -1.43 -2.57
C MET A 64 4.59 -1.62 -3.78
N TYR A 65 5.15 -1.54 -4.97
CA TYR A 65 4.40 -1.74 -6.20
C TYR A 65 5.28 -2.33 -7.30
N GLY A 66 4.62 -2.98 -8.25
CA GLY A 66 5.27 -3.54 -9.43
C GLY A 66 4.36 -3.48 -10.63
N ILE A 67 4.96 -3.40 -11.81
CA ILE A 67 4.24 -3.40 -13.08
C ILE A 67 3.78 -4.82 -13.40
N THR A 68 2.51 -4.99 -13.74
CA THR A 68 1.90 -6.28 -14.08
C THR A 68 1.43 -6.37 -15.53
N MET A 69 1.23 -5.22 -16.18
CA MET A 69 0.78 -5.16 -17.57
C MET A 69 1.38 -3.95 -18.25
N ILE A 70 1.87 -4.14 -19.46
CA ILE A 70 2.37 -3.08 -20.34
C ILE A 70 1.83 -3.34 -21.74
N ASP A 71 1.17 -2.33 -22.33
CA ASP A 71 0.76 -2.36 -23.73
C ASP A 71 1.33 -1.13 -24.44
N ILE A 72 2.26 -1.36 -25.34
CA ILE A 72 3.07 -0.35 -26.01
C ILE A 72 3.00 -0.56 -27.53
N ASN A 73 3.04 0.53 -28.30
CA ASN A 73 3.19 0.45 -29.74
C ASN A 73 4.49 -0.29 -30.11
N TYR A 74 4.37 -1.31 -30.95
CA TYR A 74 5.49 -2.17 -31.33
C TYR A 74 6.60 -1.45 -32.11
N ALA A 75 6.29 -0.36 -32.78
CA ALA A 75 7.23 0.39 -33.62
C ALA A 75 8.11 1.38 -32.85
N GLU A 76 7.89 1.55 -31.56
CA GLU A 76 8.56 2.56 -30.75
C GLU A 76 9.40 1.94 -29.62
N ASN A 77 10.27 2.78 -29.03
CA ASN A 77 11.02 2.39 -27.84
C ASN A 77 10.09 2.01 -26.69
N LYS A 78 10.39 0.90 -26.04
CA LYS A 78 9.52 0.31 -25.02
C LYS A 78 9.94 0.84 -23.64
N ARG A 79 9.27 1.89 -23.16
CA ARG A 79 9.53 2.50 -21.85
C ARG A 79 8.24 2.71 -21.11
N ALA A 80 8.21 2.28 -19.86
CA ALA A 80 7.11 2.54 -18.95
C ALA A 80 7.64 2.75 -17.56
N ARG A 81 6.99 3.62 -16.81
CA ARG A 81 7.41 3.93 -15.44
C ARG A 81 6.20 4.20 -14.56
N ILE A 82 6.29 3.72 -13.33
CA ILE A 82 5.40 4.10 -12.24
C ILE A 82 6.27 4.71 -11.15
N LYS A 83 5.87 5.87 -10.65
CA LYS A 83 6.59 6.59 -9.61
C LYS A 83 5.65 6.94 -8.46
N LEU A 84 6.02 6.55 -7.26
CA LEU A 84 5.31 6.98 -6.06
C LEU A 84 5.57 8.47 -5.83
N LEU A 85 4.52 9.28 -5.81
CA LEU A 85 4.60 10.72 -5.59
C LEU A 85 4.46 11.08 -4.12
N GLY A 86 3.66 10.33 -3.37
CA GLY A 86 3.46 10.55 -1.95
C GLY A 86 2.48 9.56 -1.36
N SER A 87 2.52 9.43 -0.04
CA SER A 87 1.61 8.58 0.73
C SER A 87 1.35 9.20 2.10
N ASN A 88 0.19 8.88 2.63
CA ASN A 88 -0.20 9.20 3.99
C ASN A 88 -1.04 8.06 4.58
N GLU A 89 -1.69 8.28 5.70
CA GLU A 89 -2.46 7.24 6.40
C GLU A 89 -3.70 6.79 5.62
N THR A 90 -4.21 7.62 4.70
CA THR A 90 -5.49 7.36 4.01
C THR A 90 -5.33 7.02 2.53
N GLU A 91 -4.24 7.44 1.89
CA GLU A 91 -4.07 7.29 0.44
C GLU A 91 -2.62 7.36 0.00
N PHE A 92 -2.37 6.93 -1.22
CA PHE A 92 -1.12 7.20 -1.92
C PHE A 92 -1.38 7.58 -3.36
N THR A 93 -0.46 8.32 -3.96
CA THR A 93 -0.56 8.78 -5.35
C THR A 93 0.66 8.33 -6.13
N VAL A 94 0.41 7.79 -7.32
CA VAL A 94 1.45 7.39 -8.27
C VAL A 94 1.32 8.17 -9.56
N TRP A 95 2.45 8.47 -10.16
CA TRP A 95 2.54 8.90 -11.54
C TRP A 95 2.76 7.66 -12.42
N MET A 96 1.98 7.55 -13.49
CA MET A 96 2.09 6.44 -14.44
C MET A 96 2.32 7.00 -15.84
N GLY A 97 3.31 6.51 -16.54
CA GLY A 97 3.60 7.02 -17.86
C GLY A 97 4.88 6.47 -18.45
N THR A 98 5.39 7.20 -19.40
CA THR A 98 6.62 6.87 -20.13
C THR A 98 7.54 8.07 -20.15
N MET A 99 8.80 7.80 -20.35
CA MET A 99 9.82 8.82 -20.61
C MET A 99 10.01 8.92 -22.13
N HIS A 100 10.05 10.14 -22.64
CA HIS A 100 10.17 10.45 -24.06
C HIS A 100 8.89 10.16 -24.86
N ASP A 101 9.05 9.71 -26.09
CA ASP A 101 8.03 9.59 -27.13
C ASP A 101 7.35 8.23 -27.22
N THR A 102 7.57 7.34 -26.26
CA THR A 102 6.93 6.02 -26.25
C THR A 102 5.41 6.15 -26.17
N LYS A 103 4.71 5.56 -27.12
CA LYS A 103 3.26 5.54 -27.13
C LYS A 103 2.76 4.35 -26.30
N LEU A 104 2.34 4.65 -25.09
CA LEU A 104 1.88 3.69 -24.10
C LEU A 104 0.36 3.67 -24.07
N PHE A 105 -0.25 2.52 -24.33
CA PHE A 105 -1.71 2.34 -24.34
C PHE A 105 -2.23 1.78 -23.05
N GLY A 106 -1.45 0.95 -22.38
CA GLY A 106 -1.85 0.31 -21.16
C GLY A 106 -0.70 0.14 -20.18
N LEU A 107 -1.01 0.31 -18.91
CA LEU A 107 -0.09 0.10 -17.80
C LEU A 107 -0.88 -0.37 -16.60
N GLY A 108 -0.49 -1.50 -16.05
CA GLY A 108 -1.09 -2.06 -14.86
C GLY A 108 -0.06 -2.22 -13.75
N MET A 109 -0.50 -2.11 -12.51
CA MET A 109 0.34 -2.36 -11.36
C MET A 109 -0.40 -3.13 -10.29
N ARG A 110 0.36 -3.89 -9.51
CA ARG A 110 -0.03 -4.38 -8.20
C ARG A 110 0.71 -3.62 -7.13
N TRP A 111 0.06 -3.43 -6.00
CA TRP A 111 0.63 -2.71 -4.88
C TRP A 111 0.29 -3.39 -3.55
N MET A 112 1.12 -3.13 -2.56
CA MET A 112 0.90 -3.51 -1.18
C MET A 112 1.37 -2.38 -0.29
N ALA A 113 0.55 -2.02 0.68
CA ALA A 113 0.88 -1.03 1.71
C ALA A 113 0.83 -1.70 3.08
N CYS A 114 1.89 -1.53 3.86
CA CYS A 114 2.01 -2.11 5.20
C CYS A 114 2.53 -1.06 6.20
N ASP A 115 1.98 -1.07 7.41
CA ASP A 115 2.49 -0.26 8.51
C ASP A 115 3.59 -0.96 9.32
#